data_ceeddd669dcddb07e04ea9c219b57a47
#
_entry.id   ceeddd669dcddb07e04ea9c219b57a47
#
_cell.length_a   1.000
_cell.length_b   1.000
_cell.length_c   1.000
_cell.angle_alpha   90.00
_cell.angle_beta   90.00
_cell.angle_gamma   90.00
#
_symmetry.space_group_name_H-M   'P 1'
#
loop_
_entity.id
_entity.type
_entity.pdbx_description
1 polymer ?
#
loop_
_entity_poly.entity_id
_entity_poly.type
_entity_poly.pdbx_seq_one_letter_code
_entity_poly.pdbx_strand_id
1 'polypeptide(L)'
;MTTPTTTKTARAKKRRATAAAAAPTATSPATERNPRLRWALYNATAAGAGHFAVWAVTGDPLAGVDLMARMSISVPQLAAAGLTLVAAYAGWKATALVQLHRLPGLFGLAARPVGALVAALWGQGTAPLVRDALNAIEPWGTALSPLLAVGPVAAACWYGLDRRAAAAHLALPARWALRIPLATVVVSSLIYGPGAVL
;
A
#
# COMPACT_ATOMS: atom_id res chain seq x y z
N MET A 1 26.04 -29.22 70.70
CA MET A 1 25.29 -28.38 69.73
C MET A 1 26.25 -28.02 68.63
N THR A 2 26.23 -28.76 67.54
CA THR A 2 27.09 -28.54 66.36
C THR A 2 26.22 -28.43 65.11
N THR A 3 26.11 -27.24 64.57
CA THR A 3 25.36 -26.91 63.34
C THR A 3 26.16 -27.28 62.09
N PRO A 4 25.54 -27.90 61.05
CA PRO A 4 26.22 -28.24 59.81
C PRO A 4 26.15 -27.09 58.79
N THR A 5 27.28 -26.43 58.56
CA THR A 5 27.45 -25.32 57.59
C THR A 5 28.12 -25.78 56.29
N THR A 6 27.65 -26.87 55.66
CA THR A 6 28.35 -27.41 54.47
C THR A 6 27.49 -27.56 53.22
N THR A 7 26.25 -27.13 53.20
CA THR A 7 25.36 -27.37 52.04
C THR A 7 25.25 -26.22 51.03
N LYS A 8 25.65 -25.01 51.39
CA LYS A 8 25.55 -23.82 50.51
C LYS A 8 26.61 -23.72 49.40
N THR A 9 27.83 -24.16 49.71
CA THR A 9 28.98 -24.06 48.77
C THR A 9 28.94 -25.07 47.63
N ALA A 10 28.42 -26.25 47.83
CA ALA A 10 28.29 -27.26 46.80
C ALA A 10 27.23 -26.91 45.73
N ARG A 11 26.17 -26.21 46.13
CA ARG A 11 25.09 -25.79 45.23
C ARG A 11 25.50 -24.59 44.34
N ALA A 12 26.35 -23.70 44.84
CA ALA A 12 26.89 -22.59 44.12
C ALA A 12 27.92 -23.05 43.04
N LYS A 13 28.72 -24.07 43.33
CA LYS A 13 29.71 -24.64 42.41
C LYS A 13 29.03 -25.40 41.29
N LYS A 14 27.91 -26.09 41.54
CA LYS A 14 27.12 -26.82 40.51
C LYS A 14 26.39 -25.86 39.56
N ARG A 15 25.90 -24.70 40.07
CA ARG A 15 25.28 -23.67 39.22
C ARG A 15 26.29 -22.94 38.32
N ARG A 16 27.54 -22.76 38.78
CA ARG A 16 28.59 -22.17 37.96
C ARG A 16 29.09 -23.12 36.86
N ALA A 17 29.14 -24.43 37.15
CA ALA A 17 29.54 -25.42 36.14
C ALA A 17 28.47 -25.57 35.02
N THR A 18 27.18 -25.51 35.36
CA THR A 18 26.10 -25.53 34.34
C THR A 18 25.99 -24.21 33.53
N ALA A 19 26.38 -23.08 34.13
CA ALA A 19 26.43 -21.79 33.42
C ALA A 19 27.63 -21.69 32.45
N ALA A 20 28.74 -22.40 32.75
CA ALA A 20 29.92 -22.42 31.87
C ALA A 20 29.76 -23.38 30.69
N ALA A 21 28.85 -24.37 30.77
CA ALA A 21 28.55 -25.29 29.66
C ALA A 21 27.55 -24.72 28.64
N ALA A 22 26.92 -23.61 28.95
CA ALA A 22 26.07 -22.84 28.04
C ALA A 22 26.83 -21.62 27.51
N ALA A 23 28.07 -21.79 27.07
CA ALA A 23 28.67 -20.80 26.18
C ALA A 23 27.76 -20.78 24.94
N PRO A 24 27.22 -19.60 24.53
CA PRO A 24 26.54 -19.52 23.28
C PRO A 24 27.55 -19.96 22.24
N THR A 25 27.27 -21.10 21.58
CA THR A 25 27.90 -21.46 20.33
C THR A 25 27.86 -20.18 19.52
N ALA A 26 29.04 -19.57 19.24
CA ALA A 26 29.16 -18.45 18.36
C ALA A 26 28.56 -18.93 17.03
N THR A 27 27.27 -18.71 16.91
CA THR A 27 26.57 -18.78 15.63
C THR A 27 27.39 -17.81 14.79
N SER A 28 28.15 -18.37 13.83
CA SER A 28 28.79 -17.61 12.77
C SER A 28 27.88 -16.42 12.48
N PRO A 29 28.39 -15.21 12.28
CA PRO A 29 27.58 -14.11 11.83
C PRO A 29 27.01 -14.53 10.48
N ALA A 30 25.96 -15.35 10.54
CA ALA A 30 25.13 -15.64 9.41
C ALA A 30 24.73 -14.25 8.95
N THR A 31 25.42 -13.81 7.91
CA THR A 31 25.28 -12.60 7.14
C THR A 31 23.94 -11.98 7.51
N GLU A 32 23.96 -10.92 8.33
CA GLU A 32 22.74 -10.17 8.66
C GLU A 32 22.19 -9.75 7.31
N ARG A 33 21.32 -10.58 6.76
CA ARG A 33 20.73 -10.37 5.44
C ARG A 33 20.02 -9.06 5.54
N ASN A 34 20.61 -8.03 4.92
CA ASN A 34 20.10 -6.68 4.91
C ASN A 34 18.58 -6.75 4.69
N PRO A 35 17.75 -6.33 5.66
CA PRO A 35 16.30 -6.49 5.59
C PRO A 35 15.71 -5.78 4.36
N ARG A 36 16.38 -4.70 3.91
CA ARG A 36 16.02 -3.97 2.69
C ARG A 36 16.26 -4.82 1.44
N LEU A 37 17.39 -5.53 1.37
CA LEU A 37 17.68 -6.42 0.24
C LEU A 37 16.69 -7.60 0.18
N ARG A 38 16.38 -8.19 1.33
CA ARG A 38 15.37 -9.25 1.41
C ARG A 38 14.00 -8.78 0.97
N TRP A 39 13.58 -7.57 1.39
CA TRP A 39 12.35 -6.95 0.97
C TRP A 39 12.35 -6.67 -0.55
N ALA A 40 13.43 -6.12 -1.07
CA ALA A 40 13.56 -5.83 -2.50
C ALA A 40 13.50 -7.11 -3.35
N LEU A 41 14.24 -8.16 -2.98
CA LEU A 41 14.20 -9.45 -3.66
C LEU A 41 12.82 -10.10 -3.61
N TYR A 42 12.13 -10.02 -2.46
CA TYR A 42 10.77 -10.54 -2.31
C TYR A 42 9.78 -9.87 -3.27
N ASN A 43 9.84 -8.56 -3.42
CA ASN A 43 8.97 -7.82 -4.34
C ASN A 43 9.41 -7.98 -5.80
N ALA A 44 10.72 -7.98 -6.09
CA ALA A 44 11.25 -8.17 -7.45
C ALA A 44 10.89 -9.56 -8.01
N THR A 45 11.03 -10.62 -7.20
CA THR A 45 10.65 -11.97 -7.63
C THR A 45 9.13 -12.10 -7.83
N ALA A 46 8.32 -11.45 -6.99
CA ALA A 46 6.87 -11.43 -7.15
C ALA A 46 6.47 -10.68 -8.44
N ALA A 47 7.06 -9.52 -8.71
CA ALA A 47 6.81 -8.78 -9.94
C ALA A 47 7.28 -9.55 -11.19
N GLY A 48 8.48 -10.17 -11.14
CA GLY A 48 8.99 -11.02 -12.21
C GLY A 48 8.07 -12.21 -12.53
N ALA A 49 7.55 -12.87 -11.49
CA ALA A 49 6.58 -13.93 -11.66
C ALA A 49 5.27 -13.45 -12.34
N GLY A 50 4.79 -12.25 -11.96
CA GLY A 50 3.61 -11.65 -12.59
C GLY A 50 3.83 -11.30 -14.06
N HIS A 51 4.97 -10.68 -14.40
CA HIS A 51 5.30 -10.38 -15.81
C HIS A 51 5.47 -11.66 -16.62
N PHE A 52 6.14 -12.68 -16.06
CA PHE A 52 6.27 -13.98 -16.70
C PHE A 52 4.90 -14.63 -16.94
N ALA A 53 3.99 -14.59 -15.98
CA ALA A 53 2.64 -15.13 -16.13
C ALA A 53 1.85 -14.41 -17.23
N VAL A 54 1.92 -13.07 -17.30
CA VAL A 54 1.29 -12.28 -18.37
C VAL A 54 1.86 -12.67 -19.72
N TRP A 55 3.18 -12.73 -19.85
CA TRP A 55 3.83 -13.15 -21.09
C TRP A 55 3.48 -14.60 -21.49
N ALA A 56 3.49 -15.53 -20.55
CA ALA A 56 3.16 -16.94 -20.82
C ALA A 56 1.72 -17.12 -21.33
N VAL A 57 0.79 -16.28 -20.87
CA VAL A 57 -0.62 -16.35 -21.29
C VAL A 57 -0.87 -15.61 -22.60
N THR A 58 -0.20 -14.50 -22.83
CA THR A 58 -0.43 -13.64 -24.00
C THR A 58 0.47 -13.96 -25.18
N GLY A 59 1.63 -14.58 -24.93
CA GLY A 59 2.69 -14.78 -25.93
C GLY A 59 3.40 -13.49 -26.35
N ASP A 60 3.00 -12.32 -25.81
CA ASP A 60 3.51 -11.02 -26.16
C ASP A 60 4.37 -10.45 -25.02
N PRO A 61 5.67 -10.16 -25.26
CA PRO A 61 6.54 -9.56 -24.26
C PRO A 61 6.12 -8.12 -23.89
N LEU A 62 5.35 -7.44 -24.75
CA LEU A 62 4.87 -6.08 -24.53
C LEU A 62 3.47 -6.02 -23.89
N ALA A 63 2.85 -7.15 -23.61
CA ALA A 63 1.53 -7.22 -22.96
C ALA A 63 1.47 -6.46 -21.62
N GLY A 64 2.61 -6.27 -20.94
CA GLY A 64 2.73 -5.43 -19.75
C GLY A 64 2.41 -3.96 -20.03
N VAL A 65 2.75 -3.45 -21.20
CA VAL A 65 2.46 -2.06 -21.64
C VAL A 65 0.96 -1.89 -21.81
N ASP A 66 0.31 -2.81 -22.52
CA ASP A 66 -1.14 -2.78 -22.73
C ASP A 66 -1.91 -2.92 -21.42
N LEU A 67 -1.45 -3.79 -20.54
CA LEU A 67 -2.04 -3.96 -19.21
C LEU A 67 -1.93 -2.66 -18.42
N MET A 68 -0.79 -1.99 -18.45
CA MET A 68 -0.58 -0.69 -17.81
C MET A 68 -1.50 0.37 -18.37
N ALA A 69 -1.60 0.47 -19.70
CA ALA A 69 -2.48 1.45 -20.35
C ALA A 69 -3.94 1.27 -19.91
N ARG A 70 -4.40 0.03 -19.79
CA ARG A 70 -5.76 -0.29 -19.33
C ARG A 70 -6.00 -0.02 -17.85
N MET A 71 -4.98 -0.18 -17.00
CA MET A 71 -5.09 0.04 -15.56
C MET A 71 -4.79 1.48 -15.13
N SER A 72 -4.16 2.28 -16.01
CA SER A 72 -3.81 3.65 -15.72
C SER A 72 -5.03 4.56 -15.79
N ILE A 73 -5.18 5.40 -14.78
CA ILE A 73 -6.19 6.46 -14.74
C ILE A 73 -5.44 7.79 -14.82
N SER A 74 -5.95 8.73 -15.61
CA SER A 74 -5.38 10.09 -15.67
C SER A 74 -5.29 10.69 -14.26
N VAL A 75 -4.10 11.12 -13.85
CA VAL A 75 -3.88 11.67 -12.50
C VAL A 75 -4.79 12.88 -12.22
N PRO A 76 -4.96 13.84 -13.14
CA PRO A 76 -5.90 14.93 -12.94
C PRO A 76 -7.34 14.46 -12.75
N GLN A 77 -7.78 13.44 -13.51
CA GLN A 77 -9.14 12.87 -13.35
C GLN A 77 -9.30 12.15 -12.02
N LEU A 78 -8.29 11.38 -11.59
CA LEU A 78 -8.30 10.71 -10.29
C LEU A 78 -8.39 11.72 -9.14
N ALA A 79 -7.58 12.78 -9.20
CA ALA A 79 -7.60 13.83 -8.21
C ALA A 79 -8.93 14.61 -8.21
N ALA A 80 -9.47 14.91 -9.40
CA ALA A 80 -10.79 15.53 -9.52
C ALA A 80 -11.89 14.64 -8.94
N ALA A 81 -11.85 13.33 -9.18
CA ALA A 81 -12.78 12.38 -8.56
C ALA A 81 -12.66 12.35 -7.03
N GLY A 82 -11.44 12.35 -6.50
CA GLY A 82 -11.18 12.44 -5.06
C GLY A 82 -11.71 13.74 -4.46
N LEU A 83 -11.43 14.88 -5.10
CA LEU A 83 -11.94 16.19 -4.68
C LEU A 83 -13.46 16.27 -4.78
N THR A 84 -14.07 15.65 -5.79
CA THR A 84 -15.52 15.54 -5.93
C THR A 84 -16.15 14.82 -4.72
N LEU A 85 -15.57 13.69 -4.30
CA LEU A 85 -16.05 12.94 -3.14
C LEU A 85 -15.88 13.74 -1.83
N VAL A 86 -14.73 14.38 -1.65
CA VAL A 86 -14.47 15.23 -0.47
C VAL A 86 -15.41 16.42 -0.46
N ALA A 87 -15.62 17.10 -1.58
CA ALA A 87 -16.55 18.20 -1.72
C ALA A 87 -18.00 17.77 -1.44
N ALA A 88 -18.44 16.64 -2.00
CA ALA A 88 -19.76 16.08 -1.72
C ALA A 88 -19.97 15.81 -0.23
N TYR A 89 -18.99 15.22 0.43
CA TYR A 89 -19.04 14.99 1.87
C TYR A 89 -19.08 16.29 2.67
N ALA A 90 -18.26 17.28 2.28
CA ALA A 90 -18.25 18.61 2.89
C ALA A 90 -19.61 19.32 2.71
N GLY A 91 -20.20 19.28 1.51
CA GLY A 91 -21.53 19.82 1.24
C GLY A 91 -22.61 19.13 2.07
N TRP A 92 -22.56 17.81 2.20
CA TRP A 92 -23.46 17.06 3.08
C TRP A 92 -23.35 17.51 4.54
N LYS A 93 -22.12 17.71 5.04
CA LYS A 93 -21.88 18.16 6.42
C LYS A 93 -22.27 19.62 6.61
N ALA A 94 -21.96 20.50 5.66
CA ALA A 94 -22.30 21.92 5.72
C ALA A 94 -23.82 22.14 5.83
N THR A 95 -24.62 21.44 5.03
CA THR A 95 -26.10 21.51 5.11
C THR A 95 -26.64 21.00 6.46
N ALA A 96 -25.93 20.04 7.08
CA ALA A 96 -26.28 19.58 8.42
C ALA A 96 -25.95 20.63 9.50
N LEU A 97 -24.82 21.34 9.40
CA LEU A 97 -24.40 22.41 10.32
C LEU A 97 -25.33 23.61 10.26
N VAL A 98 -25.71 24.01 9.05
CA VAL A 98 -26.68 25.15 8.84
C VAL A 98 -28.10 24.73 9.14
N GLN A 99 -28.35 23.48 9.54
CA GLN A 99 -29.66 22.95 9.92
C GLN A 99 -30.74 23.04 8.83
N LEU A 100 -30.35 23.12 7.57
CA LEU A 100 -31.27 23.16 6.42
C LEU A 100 -32.24 21.96 6.37
N HIS A 101 -31.85 20.84 6.98
CA HIS A 101 -32.72 19.67 7.12
C HIS A 101 -33.92 19.87 8.05
N ARG A 102 -33.99 20.99 8.80
CA ARG A 102 -35.12 21.33 9.63
C ARG A 102 -36.23 22.10 8.88
N LEU A 103 -35.99 22.41 7.60
CA LEU A 103 -37.01 23.01 6.75
C LEU A 103 -38.20 22.05 6.58
N PRO A 104 -39.43 22.55 6.57
CA PRO A 104 -40.62 21.71 6.46
C PRO A 104 -40.73 21.04 5.09
N GLY A 105 -41.32 19.83 5.09
CA GLY A 105 -41.62 19.10 3.86
C GLY A 105 -40.42 18.54 3.10
N LEU A 106 -40.52 18.47 1.79
CA LEU A 106 -39.52 17.91 0.90
C LEU A 106 -38.19 18.67 0.88
N PHE A 107 -38.21 19.95 1.22
CA PHE A 107 -37.01 20.79 1.27
C PHE A 107 -36.01 20.31 2.34
N GLY A 108 -36.50 19.93 3.51
CA GLY A 108 -35.65 19.39 4.56
C GLY A 108 -34.99 18.03 4.17
N LEU A 109 -35.77 17.19 3.49
CA LEU A 109 -35.27 15.90 3.01
C LEU A 109 -34.22 16.04 1.90
N ALA A 110 -34.46 16.97 0.96
CA ALA A 110 -33.57 17.19 -0.19
C ALA A 110 -32.34 18.05 0.14
N ALA A 111 -32.31 18.79 1.22
CA ALA A 111 -31.25 19.74 1.55
C ALA A 111 -29.85 19.12 1.55
N ARG A 112 -29.68 17.96 2.19
CA ARG A 112 -28.38 17.27 2.26
C ARG A 112 -27.89 16.71 0.92
N PRO A 113 -28.71 15.93 0.18
CA PRO A 113 -28.28 15.42 -1.12
C PRO A 113 -28.07 16.54 -2.14
N VAL A 114 -28.87 17.59 -2.14
CA VAL A 114 -28.67 18.74 -3.01
C VAL A 114 -27.38 19.49 -2.67
N GLY A 115 -27.09 19.73 -1.39
CA GLY A 115 -25.85 20.36 -0.97
C GLY A 115 -24.60 19.52 -1.32
N ALA A 116 -24.69 18.20 -1.19
CA ALA A 116 -23.65 17.30 -1.62
C ALA A 116 -23.45 17.33 -3.14
N LEU A 117 -24.55 17.34 -3.92
CA LEU A 117 -24.51 17.39 -5.38
C LEU A 117 -23.89 18.69 -5.90
N VAL A 118 -24.32 19.85 -5.37
CA VAL A 118 -23.77 21.15 -5.77
C VAL A 118 -22.27 21.22 -5.48
N ALA A 119 -21.84 20.76 -4.31
CA ALA A 119 -20.43 20.72 -3.97
C ALA A 119 -19.65 19.71 -4.85
N ALA A 120 -20.24 18.58 -5.19
CA ALA A 120 -19.64 17.60 -6.11
C ALA A 120 -19.42 18.16 -7.52
N LEU A 121 -20.40 18.89 -8.06
CA LEU A 121 -20.28 19.56 -9.37
C LEU A 121 -19.11 20.53 -9.41
N TRP A 122 -18.89 21.28 -8.34
CA TRP A 122 -17.70 22.13 -8.20
C TRP A 122 -16.41 21.31 -8.22
N GLY A 123 -16.38 20.18 -7.49
CA GLY A 123 -15.21 19.30 -7.45
C GLY A 123 -14.80 18.70 -8.81
N GLN A 124 -15.78 18.42 -9.69
CA GLN A 124 -15.50 17.90 -11.03
C GLN A 124 -14.70 18.89 -11.92
N GLY A 125 -14.87 20.18 -11.72
CA GLY A 125 -14.16 21.24 -12.47
C GLY A 125 -12.68 21.40 -12.11
N THR A 126 -12.15 20.60 -11.16
CA THR A 126 -10.78 20.80 -10.63
C THR A 126 -9.68 20.10 -11.44
N ALA A 127 -10.00 19.26 -12.42
CA ALA A 127 -8.99 18.53 -13.22
C ALA A 127 -7.93 19.43 -13.89
N PRO A 128 -8.28 20.58 -14.52
CA PRO A 128 -7.28 21.51 -15.07
C PRO A 128 -6.34 22.05 -14.00
N LEU A 129 -6.84 22.44 -12.83
CA LEU A 129 -6.03 22.96 -11.72
C LEU A 129 -5.01 21.91 -11.23
N VAL A 130 -5.41 20.64 -11.17
CA VAL A 130 -4.49 19.55 -10.79
C VAL A 130 -3.41 19.37 -11.85
N ARG A 131 -3.75 19.46 -13.14
CA ARG A 131 -2.77 19.41 -14.24
C ARG A 131 -1.75 20.54 -14.11
N ASP A 132 -2.21 21.76 -13.88
CA ASP A 132 -1.34 22.92 -13.74
C ASP A 132 -0.43 22.80 -12.51
N ALA A 133 -0.96 22.30 -11.41
CA ALA A 133 -0.17 22.02 -10.21
C ALA A 133 0.90 20.95 -10.44
N LEU A 134 0.59 19.88 -11.19
CA LEU A 134 1.57 18.85 -11.55
C LEU A 134 2.66 19.40 -12.45
N ASN A 135 2.31 20.25 -13.43
CA ASN A 135 3.27 20.91 -14.30
C ASN A 135 4.19 21.88 -13.51
N ALA A 136 3.66 22.54 -12.48
CA ALA A 136 4.43 23.45 -11.65
C ALA A 136 5.50 22.76 -10.79
N ILE A 137 5.35 21.45 -10.52
CA ILE A 137 6.29 20.66 -9.71
C ILE A 137 7.19 19.75 -10.56
N GLU A 138 7.33 20.02 -11.86
CA GLU A 138 8.29 19.28 -12.69
C GLU A 138 9.75 19.42 -12.16
N PRO A 139 10.59 18.35 -12.21
CA PRO A 139 10.36 17.03 -12.85
C PRO A 139 9.64 15.98 -11.97
N TRP A 140 9.26 16.32 -10.75
CA TRP A 140 8.63 15.39 -9.83
C TRP A 140 7.23 14.96 -10.28
N GLY A 141 6.49 15.86 -10.94
CA GLY A 141 5.17 15.58 -11.50
C GLY A 141 5.22 14.37 -12.44
N THR A 142 6.14 14.40 -13.40
CA THR A 142 6.36 13.30 -14.35
C THR A 142 6.83 12.01 -13.66
N ALA A 143 7.74 12.12 -12.67
CA ALA A 143 8.26 10.95 -11.97
C ALA A 143 7.19 10.23 -11.11
N LEU A 144 6.27 10.97 -10.49
CA LEU A 144 5.26 10.42 -9.60
C LEU A 144 3.95 10.03 -10.30
N SER A 145 3.65 10.62 -11.46
CA SER A 145 2.39 10.39 -12.16
C SER A 145 2.11 8.91 -12.47
N PRO A 146 3.06 8.06 -12.88
CA PRO A 146 2.80 6.65 -13.13
C PRO A 146 2.32 5.90 -11.88
N LEU A 147 2.94 6.18 -10.73
CA LEU A 147 2.55 5.56 -9.45
C LEU A 147 1.17 6.03 -9.00
N LEU A 148 0.87 7.32 -9.17
CA LEU A 148 -0.45 7.87 -8.84
C LEU A 148 -1.54 7.31 -9.77
N ALA A 149 -1.24 7.18 -11.07
CA ALA A 149 -2.18 6.66 -12.06
C ALA A 149 -2.65 5.22 -11.76
N VAL A 150 -1.77 4.37 -11.21
CA VAL A 150 -2.12 3.00 -10.81
C VAL A 150 -2.53 2.89 -9.34
N GLY A 151 -2.51 3.99 -8.59
CA GLY A 151 -2.82 4.04 -7.17
C GLY A 151 -4.10 3.29 -6.77
N PRO A 152 -5.24 3.48 -7.44
CA PRO A 152 -6.48 2.77 -7.14
C PRO A 152 -6.36 1.25 -7.27
N VAL A 153 -5.72 0.77 -8.35
CA VAL A 153 -5.52 -0.67 -8.58
C VAL A 153 -4.54 -1.24 -7.56
N ALA A 154 -3.44 -0.54 -7.30
CA ALA A 154 -2.48 -0.94 -6.26
C ALA A 154 -3.13 -0.97 -4.86
N ALA A 155 -3.97 0.00 -4.54
CA ALA A 155 -4.72 0.02 -3.28
C ALA A 155 -5.71 -1.16 -3.20
N ALA A 156 -6.43 -1.46 -4.26
CA ALA A 156 -7.34 -2.61 -4.32
C ALA A 156 -6.58 -3.93 -4.12
N CYS A 157 -5.43 -4.12 -4.75
CA CYS A 157 -4.57 -5.28 -4.56
C CYS A 157 -4.05 -5.37 -3.12
N TRP A 158 -3.62 -4.25 -2.54
CA TRP A 158 -3.10 -4.22 -1.18
C TRP A 158 -4.18 -4.52 -0.14
N TYR A 159 -5.32 -3.83 -0.19
CA TYR A 159 -6.43 -4.05 0.76
C TYR A 159 -7.14 -5.37 0.55
N GLY A 160 -7.36 -5.76 -0.71
CA GLY A 160 -8.12 -6.95 -1.09
C GLY A 160 -7.33 -8.26 -0.88
N LEU A 161 -6.04 -8.26 -1.18
CA LEU A 161 -5.21 -9.46 -1.20
C LEU A 161 -4.12 -9.43 -0.12
N ASP A 162 -3.17 -8.50 -0.19
CA ASP A 162 -1.97 -8.51 0.63
C ASP A 162 -2.28 -8.34 2.12
N ARG A 163 -3.08 -7.35 2.48
CA ARG A 163 -3.48 -7.08 3.87
C ARG A 163 -4.30 -8.22 4.46
N ARG A 164 -5.21 -8.80 3.67
CA ARG A 164 -6.04 -9.94 4.13
C ARG A 164 -5.20 -11.19 4.31
N ALA A 165 -4.26 -11.47 3.40
CA ALA A 165 -3.31 -12.58 3.53
C ALA A 165 -2.43 -12.45 4.78
N ALA A 166 -2.01 -11.23 5.11
CA ALA A 166 -1.27 -10.95 6.34
C ALA A 166 -2.12 -11.18 7.59
N ALA A 167 -3.37 -10.70 7.60
CA ALA A 167 -4.31 -10.85 8.71
C ALA A 167 -4.72 -12.32 8.94
N ALA A 168 -4.83 -13.11 7.87
CA ALA A 168 -5.14 -14.54 7.93
C ALA A 168 -3.94 -15.42 8.31
N HIS A 169 -2.76 -14.83 8.61
CA HIS A 169 -1.54 -15.55 8.97
C HIS A 169 -1.16 -16.67 7.98
N LEU A 170 -1.42 -16.46 6.69
CA LEU A 170 -1.12 -17.46 5.66
C LEU A 170 0.37 -17.81 5.62
N ALA A 171 0.69 -19.03 5.17
CA ALA A 171 2.06 -19.48 4.96
C ALA A 171 2.82 -18.55 3.99
N LEU A 172 4.13 -18.41 4.18
CA LEU A 172 4.99 -17.51 3.38
C LEU A 172 4.80 -17.64 1.86
N PRO A 173 4.72 -18.85 1.27
CA PRO A 173 4.51 -18.99 -0.19
C PRO A 173 3.14 -18.44 -0.64
N ALA A 174 2.08 -18.67 0.14
CA ALA A 174 0.75 -18.16 -0.17
C ALA A 174 0.70 -16.63 -0.09
N ARG A 175 1.34 -16.03 0.92
CA ARG A 175 1.47 -14.57 1.03
C ARG A 175 2.27 -13.97 -0.13
N TRP A 176 3.33 -14.66 -0.55
CA TRP A 176 4.12 -14.24 -1.70
C TRP A 176 3.29 -14.29 -2.99
N ALA A 177 2.52 -15.36 -3.22
CA ALA A 177 1.64 -15.47 -4.39
C ALA A 177 0.57 -14.36 -4.43
N LEU A 178 -0.05 -14.04 -3.30
CA LEU A 178 -1.03 -12.95 -3.19
C LEU A 178 -0.40 -11.56 -3.30
N ARG A 179 0.92 -11.45 -3.15
CA ARG A 179 1.68 -10.21 -3.38
C ARG A 179 1.95 -9.95 -4.86
N ILE A 180 1.92 -10.98 -5.72
CA ILE A 180 2.25 -10.88 -7.15
C ILE A 180 1.48 -9.75 -7.84
N PRO A 181 0.15 -9.62 -7.76
CA PRO A 181 -0.59 -8.57 -8.46
C PRO A 181 -0.13 -7.17 -8.05
N LEU A 182 0.02 -6.93 -6.76
CA LEU A 182 0.49 -5.63 -6.26
C LEU A 182 1.90 -5.29 -6.75
N ALA A 183 2.83 -6.24 -6.62
CA ALA A 183 4.22 -6.03 -7.04
C ALA A 183 4.31 -5.81 -8.56
N THR A 184 3.54 -6.56 -9.36
CA THR A 184 3.48 -6.41 -10.81
C THR A 184 2.97 -5.04 -11.21
N VAL A 185 1.86 -4.58 -10.64
CA VAL A 185 1.27 -3.27 -10.94
C VAL A 185 2.24 -2.14 -10.62
N VAL A 186 2.88 -2.16 -9.44
CA VAL A 186 3.84 -1.12 -9.03
C VAL A 186 5.08 -1.12 -9.91
N VAL A 187 5.66 -2.29 -10.20
CA VAL A 187 6.86 -2.37 -11.05
C VAL A 187 6.53 -2.00 -12.50
N SER A 188 5.39 -2.45 -13.02
CA SER A 188 4.94 -2.05 -14.38
C SER A 188 4.77 -0.53 -14.49
N SER A 189 4.23 0.13 -13.47
CA SER A 189 4.07 1.59 -13.50
C SER A 189 5.40 2.33 -13.55
N LEU A 190 6.45 1.77 -12.96
CA LEU A 190 7.80 2.36 -12.99
C LEU A 190 8.53 2.09 -14.33
N ILE A 191 8.29 0.90 -14.92
CA ILE A 191 8.97 0.51 -16.17
C ILE A 191 8.25 1.08 -17.38
N TYR A 192 6.92 0.99 -17.42
CA TYR A 192 6.07 1.33 -18.56
C TYR A 192 5.25 2.60 -18.33
N GLY A 193 5.67 3.45 -17.41
CA GLY A 193 5.01 4.74 -17.16
C GLY A 193 4.97 5.61 -18.41
N PRO A 194 4.11 6.64 -18.49
CA PRO A 194 3.89 7.45 -19.70
C PRO A 194 5.14 8.10 -20.31
N GLY A 195 6.24 8.16 -19.57
CA GLY A 195 7.53 8.66 -20.07
C GLY A 195 8.52 7.58 -20.50
N ALA A 196 8.22 6.30 -20.31
CA ALA A 196 9.13 5.18 -20.65
C ALA A 196 8.86 4.58 -22.05
N VAL A 197 7.86 5.08 -22.74
CA VAL A 197 7.40 4.57 -24.07
C VAL A 197 7.82 5.51 -25.22
N LEU A 198 8.88 6.28 -24.99
CA LEU A 198 9.51 7.10 -26.08
C LEU A 198 10.74 6.39 -26.64
#